data_5c1a94d16444ddf7320e45960013bdec
#
_entry.id   5c1a94d16444ddf7320e45960013bdec
#
_cell.length_a   1.000
_cell.length_b   1.000
_cell.length_c   1.000
_cell.angle_alpha   90.00
_cell.angle_beta   90.00
_cell.angle_gamma   90.00
#
_symmetry.space_group_name_H-M   'P 1'
#
loop_
_entity.id
_entity.type
_entity.pdbx_description
1 polymer ?
#
loop_
_entity_poly.entity_id
_entity_poly.type
_entity_poly.pdbx_seq_one_letter_code
_entity_poly.pdbx_strand_id
1 'polypeptide(L)'
;MDDMPQIKWLKNSQIKYGWLKALLFIICFLSFGFIVHLSLTIFGGGILRSILRVLGLFSGAQWYYKEWVAIALTYPISTLFWVWIFHKIINKQSFFSLGFQLRGYKDDLILGIFLGAGIIGIGFGTLYVFNFLSVESIKFSFNNHILYIFVFFLVALGEEVSIRGFILKNLSSSLNKYIALVL
;
A
#
# COMPACT_ATOMS: atom_id res chain seq x y z
N MET A 1 0.23 -17.08 -32.52
CA MET A 1 0.02 -15.99 -31.56
C MET A 1 -0.78 -16.46 -30.34
N ASP A 2 -0.75 -17.77 -30.06
CA ASP A 2 -1.72 -18.48 -29.19
C ASP A 2 -1.17 -19.04 -27.88
N ASP A 3 0.03 -18.67 -27.47
CA ASP A 3 0.67 -19.26 -26.29
C ASP A 3 1.03 -18.21 -25.19
N MET A 4 0.15 -17.26 -24.95
CA MET A 4 0.33 -16.43 -23.75
C MET A 4 -0.32 -17.12 -22.54
N PRO A 5 0.46 -17.54 -21.51
CA PRO A 5 -0.07 -18.18 -20.30
C PRO A 5 -1.05 -17.32 -19.52
N GLN A 6 -1.23 -16.07 -19.92
CA GLN A 6 -2.11 -15.09 -19.32
C GLN A 6 -3.61 -15.34 -19.52
N ILE A 7 -3.99 -16.14 -20.52
CA ILE A 7 -5.40 -16.33 -20.88
C ILE A 7 -6.11 -17.36 -19.99
N LYS A 8 -5.36 -18.27 -19.36
CA LYS A 8 -5.93 -19.37 -18.56
C LYS A 8 -6.68 -18.89 -17.30
N TRP A 9 -6.25 -17.80 -16.69
CA TRP A 9 -6.88 -17.28 -15.46
C TRP A 9 -8.12 -16.41 -15.73
N LEU A 10 -8.21 -15.78 -16.90
CA LEU A 10 -9.41 -15.05 -17.31
C LEU A 10 -10.63 -15.96 -17.48
N LYS A 11 -10.40 -17.22 -17.88
CA LYS A 11 -11.44 -18.20 -18.15
C LYS A 11 -12.24 -18.61 -16.89
N ASN A 12 -11.62 -18.54 -15.70
CA ASN A 12 -12.21 -18.91 -14.43
C ASN A 12 -12.72 -17.73 -13.60
N SER A 13 -12.51 -16.49 -14.05
CA SER A 13 -12.93 -15.31 -13.30
C SER A 13 -14.41 -15.01 -13.52
N GLN A 14 -15.09 -14.49 -12.49
CA GLN A 14 -16.49 -14.13 -12.57
C GLN A 14 -16.74 -12.92 -13.49
N ILE A 15 -15.79 -12.01 -13.59
CA ILE A 15 -15.84 -10.84 -14.46
C ILE A 15 -14.83 -11.07 -15.60
N LYS A 16 -15.29 -11.02 -16.85
CA LYS A 16 -14.45 -11.24 -18.03
C LYS A 16 -13.53 -10.05 -18.35
N TYR A 17 -14.00 -8.81 -18.11
CA TYR A 17 -13.28 -7.60 -18.48
C TYR A 17 -12.33 -7.15 -17.36
N GLY A 18 -11.03 -7.15 -17.62
CA GLY A 18 -10.01 -6.77 -16.63
C GLY A 18 -10.08 -5.31 -16.22
N TRP A 19 -10.37 -4.40 -17.16
CA TRP A 19 -10.56 -2.98 -16.86
C TRP A 19 -11.75 -2.75 -15.89
N LEU A 20 -12.83 -3.52 -16.03
CA LEU A 20 -13.98 -3.43 -15.14
C LEU A 20 -13.63 -3.90 -13.72
N LYS A 21 -12.77 -4.94 -13.59
CA LYS A 21 -12.28 -5.38 -12.28
C LYS A 21 -11.44 -4.31 -11.59
N ALA A 22 -10.53 -3.68 -12.35
CA ALA A 22 -9.70 -2.61 -11.84
C ALA A 22 -10.56 -1.42 -11.40
N LEU A 23 -11.54 -1.01 -12.20
CA LEU A 23 -12.47 0.07 -11.87
C LEU A 23 -13.29 -0.23 -10.61
N LEU A 24 -13.89 -1.42 -10.53
CA LEU A 24 -14.66 -1.84 -9.36
C LEU A 24 -13.79 -1.89 -8.10
N PHE A 25 -12.57 -2.39 -8.23
CA PHE A 25 -11.62 -2.38 -7.11
C PHE A 25 -11.34 -0.96 -6.62
N ILE A 26 -11.03 -0.03 -7.52
CA ILE A 26 -10.76 1.37 -7.18
C ILE A 26 -11.98 2.01 -6.49
N ILE A 27 -13.19 1.81 -7.04
CA ILE A 27 -14.43 2.35 -6.46
C ILE A 27 -14.64 1.79 -5.06
N CYS A 28 -14.56 0.47 -4.87
CA CYS A 28 -14.76 -0.16 -3.56
C CYS A 28 -13.69 0.30 -2.56
N PHE A 29 -12.44 0.37 -2.99
CA PHE A 29 -11.33 0.80 -2.14
C PHE A 29 -11.49 2.26 -1.69
N LEU A 30 -11.77 3.17 -2.63
CA LEU A 30 -11.97 4.60 -2.32
C LEU A 30 -13.21 4.82 -1.45
N SER A 31 -14.32 4.15 -1.76
CA SER A 31 -15.55 4.25 -0.96
C SER A 31 -15.34 3.76 0.47
N PHE A 32 -14.65 2.64 0.64
CA PHE A 32 -14.30 2.12 1.96
C PHE A 32 -13.35 3.05 2.71
N GLY A 33 -12.29 3.53 2.04
CA GLY A 33 -11.36 4.50 2.61
C GLY A 33 -12.08 5.78 3.06
N PHE A 34 -13.01 6.28 2.25
CA PHE A 34 -13.82 7.44 2.60
C PHE A 34 -14.70 7.18 3.83
N ILE A 35 -15.40 6.03 3.89
CA ILE A 35 -16.25 5.64 5.02
C ILE A 35 -15.42 5.50 6.29
N VAL A 36 -14.26 4.84 6.22
CA VAL A 36 -13.35 4.70 7.37
C VAL A 36 -12.85 6.05 7.84
N HIS A 37 -12.40 6.92 6.92
CA HIS A 37 -11.94 8.25 7.25
C HIS A 37 -13.05 9.10 7.89
N LEU A 38 -14.25 9.08 7.31
CA LEU A 38 -15.41 9.78 7.85
C LEU A 38 -15.80 9.26 9.25
N SER A 39 -15.77 7.95 9.44
CA SER A 39 -16.03 7.32 10.74
C SER A 39 -15.00 7.71 11.78
N LEU A 40 -13.71 7.71 11.42
CA LEU A 40 -12.63 8.16 12.31
C LEU A 40 -12.75 9.64 12.64
N THR A 41 -13.21 10.48 11.71
CA THR A 41 -13.40 11.91 11.95
C THR A 41 -14.61 12.19 12.86
N ILE A 42 -15.75 11.54 12.60
CA ILE A 42 -16.99 11.76 13.35
C ILE A 42 -16.94 11.08 14.73
N PHE A 43 -16.53 9.81 14.78
CA PHE A 43 -16.57 8.98 15.99
C PHE A 43 -15.22 8.87 16.70
N GLY A 44 -14.12 8.88 15.97
CA GLY A 44 -12.77 8.68 16.50
C GLY A 44 -12.27 9.87 17.31
N GLY A 45 -12.72 11.08 17.00
CA GLY A 45 -12.40 12.27 17.79
C GLY A 45 -12.95 12.21 19.22
N GLY A 46 -14.04 11.50 19.45
CA GLY A 46 -14.67 11.37 20.79
C GLY A 46 -14.57 9.97 21.37
N ILE A 47 -15.22 8.98 20.76
CA ILE A 47 -15.41 7.64 21.36
C ILE A 47 -14.12 6.84 21.39
N LEU A 48 -13.42 6.69 20.25
CA LEU A 48 -12.17 5.93 20.18
C LEU A 48 -11.10 6.57 21.09
N ARG A 49 -11.02 7.90 21.07
CA ARG A 49 -10.14 8.67 21.94
C ARG A 49 -10.45 8.43 23.42
N SER A 50 -11.74 8.39 23.79
CA SER A 50 -12.18 8.13 25.14
C SER A 50 -11.88 6.69 25.59
N ILE A 51 -12.16 5.71 24.73
CA ILE A 51 -11.86 4.30 24.98
C ILE A 51 -10.35 4.07 25.16
N LEU A 52 -9.52 4.59 24.28
CA LEU A 52 -8.08 4.44 24.35
C LEU A 52 -7.46 5.15 25.55
N ARG A 53 -8.05 6.28 25.98
CA ARG A 53 -7.69 6.99 27.22
C ARG A 53 -8.05 6.18 28.46
N VAL A 54 -9.26 5.61 28.52
CA VAL A 54 -9.72 4.78 29.63
C VAL A 54 -8.87 3.49 29.75
N LEU A 55 -8.45 2.92 28.63
CA LEU A 55 -7.55 1.75 28.58
C LEU A 55 -6.09 2.09 28.96
N GLY A 56 -5.79 3.36 29.28
CA GLY A 56 -4.44 3.79 29.65
C GLY A 56 -3.39 3.70 28.53
N LEU A 57 -3.85 3.38 27.30
CA LEU A 57 -2.95 3.16 26.17
C LEU A 57 -2.35 4.47 25.65
N PHE A 58 -2.95 5.61 25.99
CA PHE A 58 -2.54 6.89 25.45
C PHE A 58 -2.74 8.05 26.46
N SER A 59 -1.68 8.78 26.73
CA SER A 59 -1.70 10.00 27.55
C SER A 59 -0.76 11.07 26.98
N GLY A 60 -1.20 12.34 26.98
CA GLY A 60 -0.38 13.53 26.69
C GLY A 60 0.00 13.72 25.20
N ALA A 61 1.14 14.40 24.96
CA ALA A 61 1.64 14.75 23.62
C ALA A 61 1.98 13.57 22.71
N GLN A 62 2.15 12.38 23.26
CA GLN A 62 2.34 11.14 22.49
C GLN A 62 1.08 10.71 21.72
N TRP A 63 -0.05 11.33 22.01
CA TRP A 63 -1.33 11.05 21.39
C TRP A 63 -1.31 11.28 19.87
N TYR A 64 -0.85 12.44 19.43
CA TYR A 64 -0.76 12.77 17.99
C TYR A 64 0.06 11.76 17.20
N TYR A 65 1.19 11.35 17.76
CA TYR A 65 2.08 10.39 17.12
C TYR A 65 1.42 9.03 16.90
N LYS A 66 0.72 8.52 17.91
CA LYS A 66 0.07 7.20 17.84
C LYS A 66 -1.18 7.21 16.96
N GLU A 67 -1.88 8.32 16.91
CA GLU A 67 -3.00 8.53 15.97
C GLU A 67 -2.51 8.48 14.52
N TRP A 68 -1.43 9.14 14.19
CA TRP A 68 -0.81 9.10 12.86
C TRP A 68 -0.37 7.68 12.46
N VAL A 69 0.22 6.93 13.38
CA VAL A 69 0.61 5.54 13.13
C VAL A 69 -0.62 4.66 12.89
N ALA A 70 -1.68 4.83 13.67
CA ALA A 70 -2.92 4.08 13.48
C ALA A 70 -3.57 4.39 12.12
N ILE A 71 -3.63 5.65 11.73
CA ILE A 71 -4.13 6.07 10.41
C ILE A 71 -3.25 5.51 9.30
N ALA A 72 -1.91 5.62 9.44
CA ALA A 72 -0.96 5.13 8.46
C ALA A 72 -1.02 3.60 8.28
N LEU A 73 -1.38 2.84 9.30
CA LEU A 73 -1.59 1.39 9.21
C LEU A 73 -2.96 1.02 8.60
N THR A 74 -3.96 1.86 8.76
CA THR A 74 -5.30 1.58 8.22
C THR A 74 -5.29 1.47 6.69
N TYR A 75 -4.53 2.32 6.00
CA TYR A 75 -4.42 2.32 4.54
C TYR A 75 -3.88 0.98 3.99
N PRO A 76 -2.67 0.51 4.35
CA PRO A 76 -2.13 -0.72 3.79
C PRO A 76 -2.93 -1.96 4.19
N ILE A 77 -3.45 -2.01 5.41
CA ILE A 77 -4.29 -3.13 5.87
C ILE A 77 -5.57 -3.21 5.04
N SER A 78 -6.24 -2.08 4.85
CA SER A 78 -7.44 -1.98 4.00
C SER A 78 -7.14 -2.36 2.56
N THR A 79 -6.03 -1.88 1.99
CA THR A 79 -5.60 -2.20 0.63
C THR A 79 -5.37 -3.70 0.46
N LEU A 80 -4.59 -4.32 1.33
CA LEU A 80 -4.31 -5.75 1.28
C LEU A 80 -5.58 -6.60 1.45
N PHE A 81 -6.50 -6.16 2.33
CA PHE A 81 -7.79 -6.82 2.53
C PHE A 81 -8.65 -6.79 1.25
N TRP A 82 -8.78 -5.62 0.61
CA TRP A 82 -9.55 -5.50 -0.63
C TRP A 82 -8.91 -6.25 -1.79
N VAL A 83 -7.59 -6.19 -1.93
CA VAL A 83 -6.89 -6.98 -2.95
C VAL A 83 -7.10 -8.47 -2.71
N TRP A 84 -7.03 -8.94 -1.46
CA TRP A 84 -7.28 -10.34 -1.12
C TRP A 84 -8.70 -10.78 -1.50
N ILE A 85 -9.74 -9.97 -1.15
CA ILE A 85 -11.13 -10.25 -1.51
C ILE A 85 -11.28 -10.36 -3.03
N PHE A 86 -10.86 -9.32 -3.76
CA PHE A 86 -11.02 -9.28 -5.21
C PHE A 86 -10.24 -10.39 -5.91
N HIS A 87 -9.04 -10.68 -5.45
CA HIS A 87 -8.20 -11.70 -6.05
C HIS A 87 -8.71 -13.12 -5.77
N LYS A 88 -9.18 -13.39 -4.56
CA LYS A 88 -9.73 -14.68 -4.17
C LYS A 88 -11.13 -14.93 -4.72
N ILE A 89 -12.03 -13.94 -4.63
CA ILE A 89 -13.44 -14.12 -5.01
C ILE A 89 -13.63 -13.91 -6.51
N ILE A 90 -13.13 -12.80 -7.07
CA ILE A 90 -13.39 -12.44 -8.46
C ILE A 90 -12.44 -13.17 -9.41
N ASN A 91 -11.14 -13.15 -9.13
CA ASN A 91 -10.14 -13.79 -9.97
C ASN A 91 -10.00 -15.30 -9.69
N LYS A 92 -10.48 -15.78 -8.53
CA LYS A 92 -10.37 -17.18 -8.08
C LYS A 92 -8.91 -17.69 -8.11
N GLN A 93 -7.98 -16.84 -7.68
CA GLN A 93 -6.55 -17.16 -7.67
C GLN A 93 -5.96 -17.07 -6.26
N SER A 94 -4.82 -17.74 -6.06
CA SER A 94 -4.04 -17.64 -4.84
C SER A 94 -3.41 -16.26 -4.69
N PHE A 95 -3.37 -15.70 -3.48
CA PHE A 95 -2.73 -14.43 -3.17
C PHE A 95 -1.25 -14.37 -3.60
N PHE A 96 -0.55 -15.49 -3.48
CA PHE A 96 0.86 -15.59 -3.92
C PHE A 96 1.06 -15.35 -5.42
N SER A 97 0.02 -15.50 -6.24
CA SER A 97 0.09 -15.23 -7.69
C SER A 97 0.18 -13.72 -8.03
N LEU A 98 0.07 -12.85 -7.02
CA LEU A 98 0.21 -11.39 -7.17
C LEU A 98 1.66 -10.92 -7.32
N GLY A 99 2.63 -11.84 -7.34
CA GLY A 99 4.04 -11.47 -7.56
C GLY A 99 4.96 -11.72 -6.36
N PHE A 100 4.50 -12.44 -5.34
CA PHE A 100 5.32 -12.78 -4.16
C PHE A 100 6.35 -13.89 -4.41
N GLN A 101 6.84 -14.04 -5.64
CA GLN A 101 7.86 -15.01 -5.98
C GLN A 101 9.25 -14.38 -5.80
N LEU A 102 9.87 -14.62 -4.64
CA LEU A 102 11.24 -14.15 -4.36
C LEU A 102 12.34 -15.04 -4.96
N ARG A 103 11.98 -16.24 -5.40
CA ARG A 103 12.97 -17.19 -5.94
C ARG A 103 13.46 -16.74 -7.31
N GLY A 104 14.73 -16.43 -7.42
CA GLY A 104 15.37 -15.92 -8.63
C GLY A 104 15.43 -14.40 -8.75
N TYR A 105 14.83 -13.64 -7.83
CA TYR A 105 14.78 -12.17 -7.85
C TYR A 105 15.48 -11.52 -6.65
N LYS A 106 16.40 -12.23 -5.99
CA LYS A 106 17.11 -11.72 -4.82
C LYS A 106 18.00 -10.52 -5.15
N ASP A 107 18.69 -10.59 -6.28
CA ASP A 107 19.59 -9.53 -6.73
C ASP A 107 18.81 -8.26 -7.11
N ASP A 108 17.65 -8.42 -7.75
CA ASP A 108 16.76 -7.31 -8.09
C ASP A 108 16.21 -6.65 -6.81
N LEU A 109 15.90 -7.43 -5.78
CA LEU A 109 15.46 -6.90 -4.48
C LEU A 109 16.57 -6.07 -3.82
N ILE A 110 17.79 -6.57 -3.78
CA ILE A 110 18.94 -5.87 -3.20
C ILE A 110 19.20 -4.59 -3.99
N LEU A 111 19.23 -4.67 -5.31
CA LEU A 111 19.40 -3.50 -6.18
C LEU A 111 18.30 -2.46 -5.93
N GLY A 112 17.05 -2.89 -5.81
CA GLY A 112 15.91 -2.02 -5.51
C GLY A 112 16.06 -1.28 -4.17
N ILE A 113 16.56 -1.95 -3.12
CA ILE A 113 16.82 -1.33 -1.82
C ILE A 113 17.88 -0.23 -1.96
N PHE A 114 19.01 -0.52 -2.63
CA PHE A 114 20.07 0.47 -2.82
C PHE A 114 19.64 1.65 -3.69
N LEU A 115 18.92 1.40 -4.76
CA LEU A 115 18.37 2.46 -5.62
C LEU A 115 17.35 3.33 -4.86
N GLY A 116 16.44 2.73 -4.10
CA GLY A 116 15.48 3.45 -3.28
C GLY A 116 16.16 4.33 -2.23
N ALA A 117 17.12 3.77 -1.48
CA ALA A 117 17.91 4.52 -0.51
C ALA A 117 18.70 5.66 -1.17
N GLY A 118 19.28 5.41 -2.35
CA GLY A 118 20.00 6.41 -3.12
C GLY A 118 19.13 7.58 -3.57
N ILE A 119 17.93 7.30 -4.11
CA ILE A 119 16.98 8.33 -4.55
C ILE A 119 16.54 9.20 -3.37
N ILE A 120 16.21 8.58 -2.24
CA ILE A 120 15.82 9.31 -1.02
C ILE A 120 16.99 10.15 -0.50
N GLY A 121 18.21 9.57 -0.48
CA GLY A 121 19.42 10.27 -0.04
C GLY A 121 19.78 11.47 -0.93
N ILE A 122 19.66 11.33 -2.25
CA ILE A 122 19.87 12.43 -3.20
C ILE A 122 18.79 13.52 -3.00
N GLY A 123 17.52 13.13 -2.86
CA GLY A 123 16.44 14.09 -2.58
C GLY A 123 16.66 14.87 -1.30
N PHE A 124 17.00 14.20 -0.21
CA PHE A 124 17.34 14.84 1.07
C PHE A 124 18.56 15.76 0.94
N GLY A 125 19.64 15.28 0.31
CA GLY A 125 20.85 16.06 0.10
C GLY A 125 20.61 17.32 -0.73
N THR A 126 19.77 17.21 -1.77
CA THR A 126 19.37 18.34 -2.61
C THR A 126 18.65 19.42 -1.78
N LEU A 127 17.65 19.02 -1.00
CA LEU A 127 16.89 19.94 -0.14
C LEU A 127 17.79 20.61 0.91
N TYR A 128 18.75 19.86 1.46
CA TYR A 128 19.71 20.36 2.43
C TYR A 128 20.69 21.38 1.81
N VAL A 129 21.27 21.07 0.65
CA VAL A 129 22.22 21.95 -0.06
C VAL A 129 21.58 23.28 -0.48
N PHE A 130 20.32 23.22 -0.93
CA PHE A 130 19.57 24.42 -1.29
C PHE A 130 18.94 25.17 -0.11
N ASN A 131 19.23 24.78 1.12
CA ASN A 131 18.69 25.39 2.35
C ASN A 131 17.15 25.32 2.48
N PHE A 132 16.49 24.40 1.77
CA PHE A 132 15.07 24.14 1.96
C PHE A 132 14.79 23.27 3.20
N LEU A 133 15.84 22.65 3.76
CA LEU A 133 15.76 21.79 4.92
C LEU A 133 16.94 22.07 5.85
N SER A 134 16.63 22.25 7.15
CA SER A 134 17.63 22.39 8.22
C SER A 134 17.50 21.21 9.18
N VAL A 135 18.65 20.64 9.59
CA VAL A 135 18.69 19.58 10.60
C VAL A 135 18.88 20.22 11.98
N GLU A 136 17.81 20.32 12.74
CA GLU A 136 17.87 20.93 14.10
C GLU A 136 18.46 19.97 15.14
N SER A 137 18.09 18.69 15.08
CA SER A 137 18.63 17.69 16.02
C SER A 137 18.45 16.28 15.44
N ILE A 138 19.41 15.39 15.75
CA ILE A 138 19.31 13.97 15.44
C ILE A 138 19.05 13.22 16.74
N LYS A 139 17.80 12.73 16.91
CA LYS A 139 17.41 11.91 18.06
C LYS A 139 17.14 10.50 17.60
N PHE A 140 17.99 9.56 18.00
CA PHE A 140 17.81 8.16 17.69
C PHE A 140 16.95 7.49 18.75
N SER A 141 15.84 6.88 18.34
CA SER A 141 14.99 6.04 19.18
C SER A 141 14.75 4.71 18.46
N PHE A 142 15.34 3.64 18.95
CA PHE A 142 15.30 2.31 18.32
C PHE A 142 13.85 1.85 18.06
N ASN A 143 12.97 1.96 19.08
CA ASN A 143 11.59 1.54 18.97
C ASN A 143 10.81 2.30 17.89
N ASN A 144 11.03 3.61 17.79
CA ASN A 144 10.37 4.44 16.78
C ASN A 144 10.88 4.10 15.37
N HIS A 145 12.17 3.85 15.21
CA HIS A 145 12.72 3.49 13.90
C HIS A 145 12.21 2.15 13.40
N ILE A 146 12.14 1.13 14.27
CA ILE A 146 11.54 -0.17 13.90
C ILE A 146 10.07 0.01 13.52
N LEU A 147 9.31 0.79 14.28
CA LEU A 147 7.90 1.05 13.97
C LEU A 147 7.74 1.74 12.62
N TYR A 148 8.55 2.77 12.32
CA TYR A 148 8.51 3.44 11.02
C TYR A 148 8.87 2.50 9.87
N ILE A 149 9.94 1.71 10.01
CA ILE A 149 10.33 0.72 8.99
C ILE A 149 9.17 -0.23 8.72
N PHE A 150 8.51 -0.73 9.77
CA PHE A 150 7.37 -1.63 9.64
C PHE A 150 6.18 -0.96 8.95
N VAL A 151 5.83 0.27 9.33
CA VAL A 151 4.74 1.04 8.70
C VAL A 151 5.03 1.28 7.22
N PHE A 152 6.22 1.78 6.88
CA PHE A 152 6.59 2.03 5.50
C PHE A 152 6.67 0.75 4.66
N PHE A 153 7.13 -0.35 5.24
CA PHE A 153 7.09 -1.66 4.59
C PHE A 153 5.67 -2.09 4.24
N LEU A 154 4.71 -1.93 5.17
CA LEU A 154 3.31 -2.27 4.91
C LEU A 154 2.68 -1.34 3.87
N VAL A 155 2.99 -0.04 3.90
CA VAL A 155 2.52 0.91 2.89
C VAL A 155 3.04 0.52 1.51
N ALA A 156 4.35 0.32 1.37
CA ALA A 156 4.98 -0.09 0.12
C ALA A 156 4.41 -1.41 -0.41
N LEU A 157 4.21 -2.39 0.49
CA LEU A 157 3.58 -3.67 0.14
C LEU A 157 2.14 -3.47 -0.36
N GLY A 158 1.35 -2.65 0.31
CA GLY A 158 -0.02 -2.34 -0.08
C GLY A 158 -0.09 -1.68 -1.47
N GLU A 159 0.76 -0.70 -1.72
CA GLU A 159 0.85 -0.02 -3.02
C GLU A 159 1.29 -0.96 -4.13
N GLU A 160 2.36 -1.72 -3.93
CA GLU A 160 2.87 -2.65 -4.92
C GLU A 160 1.85 -3.73 -5.28
N VAL A 161 1.21 -4.32 -4.28
CA VAL A 161 0.22 -5.38 -4.47
C VAL A 161 -1.05 -4.85 -5.14
N SER A 162 -1.52 -3.67 -4.77
CA SER A 162 -2.73 -3.08 -5.36
C SER A 162 -2.48 -2.59 -6.79
N ILE A 163 -1.44 -1.81 -7.01
CA ILE A 163 -1.19 -1.16 -8.30
C ILE A 163 -0.64 -2.18 -9.30
N ARG A 164 0.51 -2.80 -9.01
CA ARG A 164 1.15 -3.73 -9.93
C ARG A 164 0.54 -5.11 -9.89
N GLY A 165 0.30 -5.65 -8.70
CA GLY A 165 -0.23 -6.99 -8.52
C GLY A 165 -1.68 -7.13 -8.99
N PHE A 166 -2.53 -6.14 -8.77
CA PHE A 166 -3.95 -6.24 -9.08
C PHE A 166 -4.38 -5.32 -10.23
N ILE A 167 -4.24 -4.00 -10.11
CA ILE A 167 -4.77 -3.04 -11.09
C ILE A 167 -4.10 -3.22 -12.45
N LEU A 168 -2.79 -3.07 -12.52
CA LEU A 168 -2.03 -3.15 -13.76
C LEU A 168 -2.18 -4.51 -14.43
N LYS A 169 -2.15 -5.60 -13.69
CA LYS A 169 -2.34 -6.95 -14.21
C LYS A 169 -3.73 -7.14 -14.83
N ASN A 170 -4.78 -6.62 -14.20
CA ASN A 170 -6.13 -6.69 -14.74
C ASN A 170 -6.33 -5.74 -15.95
N LEU A 171 -5.77 -4.53 -15.92
CA LEU A 171 -5.80 -3.62 -17.06
C LEU A 171 -5.07 -4.21 -18.28
N SER A 172 -3.86 -4.72 -18.10
CA SER A 172 -3.06 -5.33 -19.16
C SER A 172 -3.71 -6.56 -19.80
N SER A 173 -4.65 -7.21 -19.10
CA SER A 173 -5.40 -8.33 -19.65
C SER A 173 -6.51 -7.91 -20.63
N SER A 174 -6.93 -6.65 -20.62
CA SER A 174 -8.04 -6.14 -21.44
C SER A 174 -7.64 -5.01 -22.36
N LEU A 175 -6.54 -4.31 -22.05
CA LEU A 175 -6.02 -3.17 -22.79
C LEU A 175 -4.63 -3.50 -23.33
N ASN A 176 -4.19 -2.71 -24.31
CA ASN A 176 -2.79 -2.74 -24.73
C ASN A 176 -1.89 -2.43 -23.52
N LYS A 177 -0.81 -3.23 -23.36
CA LYS A 177 0.12 -3.11 -22.21
C LYS A 177 0.68 -1.69 -22.02
N TYR A 178 0.90 -0.95 -23.10
CA TYR A 178 1.41 0.43 -23.03
C TYR A 178 0.33 1.41 -22.53
N ILE A 179 -0.93 1.21 -22.94
CA ILE A 179 -2.07 2.00 -22.44
C ILE A 179 -2.30 1.69 -20.97
N ALA A 180 -2.25 0.42 -20.58
CA ALA A 180 -2.41 0.01 -19.18
C ALA A 180 -1.32 0.57 -18.24
N LEU A 181 -0.15 0.92 -18.77
CA LEU A 181 0.98 1.45 -18.01
C LEU A 181 0.89 2.96 -17.81
N VAL A 182 0.15 3.65 -18.70
CA VAL A 182 -0.06 5.12 -18.65
C VAL A 182 -1.28 5.50 -17.81
N LEU A 183 -2.27 4.58 -17.70
CA LEU A 183 -3.46 4.76 -16.87
C LEU A 183 -3.18 4.46 -15.40
#